data_41631cf635e4e47531b02ec3a205950e
#
_entry.id   41631cf635e4e47531b02ec3a205950e
#
_cell.length_a   1.000
_cell.length_b   1.000
_cell.length_c   1.000
_cell.angle_alpha   90.00
_cell.angle_beta   90.00
_cell.angle_gamma   90.00
#
_symmetry.space_group_name_H-M   'P 1'
#
loop_
_entity.id
_entity.type
_entity.pdbx_description
1 polymer ?
#
loop_
_entity_poly.entity_id
_entity_poly.type
_entity_poly.pdbx_seq_one_letter_code
_entity_poly.pdbx_strand_id
1 'polypeptide(L)'
;PEIQKDFLKTLKFWADRGVDAFRIDVAHALKKDLSEPLRNLDVFEGLEQRGAKGKGILADRDELFKIYKEWRKLFNTYDPPRVAVAEAFVHPERLPLYASTKTLGQCFDFRFIDTPFEAGAYRNATQEAIELAEKNKSTCTWTLSNHDQIRHATKMGLNPAVNRRDWMLSNGTSHPLDMESGTNNGLAATLYILALPGSTYMYQGEELGLHEVTDIPESAIQDPQYLRNHKIDKGRDGCRVPLPWTKSGSSFGFGTGGSHLPQPNWFGSYSVEVEEKDAHSPLAIYRRALELRKELQAKEEIKWHKTSDVSVLHFSRPNGWHCITNFRAQEY
;
A
#
# COMPACT_ATOMS: atom_id res chain seq x y z
N PRO A 1 -19.64 -18.23 -17.13
CA PRO A 1 -20.63 -18.64 -16.10
C PRO A 1 -20.05 -19.65 -15.12
N GLU A 2 -19.33 -20.70 -15.59
CA GLU A 2 -18.77 -21.75 -14.74
C GLU A 2 -17.70 -21.25 -13.80
N ILE A 3 -16.73 -20.48 -14.30
CA ILE A 3 -15.68 -19.86 -13.50
C ILE A 3 -16.28 -18.95 -12.41
N GLN A 4 -17.30 -18.16 -12.73
CA GLN A 4 -17.96 -17.30 -11.73
C GLN A 4 -18.63 -18.11 -10.61
N LYS A 5 -19.26 -19.25 -10.96
CA LYS A 5 -19.85 -20.16 -9.97
C LYS A 5 -18.78 -20.81 -9.10
N ASP A 6 -17.63 -21.14 -9.68
CA ASP A 6 -16.52 -21.76 -8.96
C ASP A 6 -15.88 -20.78 -7.97
N PHE A 7 -15.67 -19.53 -8.36
CA PHE A 7 -15.24 -18.49 -7.44
C PHE A 7 -16.19 -18.27 -6.26
N LEU A 8 -17.50 -18.32 -6.48
CA LEU A 8 -18.46 -18.26 -5.37
C LEU A 8 -18.31 -19.44 -4.40
N LYS A 9 -18.04 -20.66 -4.91
CA LYS A 9 -17.75 -21.83 -4.06
C LYS A 9 -16.46 -21.62 -3.28
N THR A 10 -15.42 -21.12 -3.93
CA THR A 10 -14.11 -20.84 -3.30
C THR A 10 -14.23 -19.81 -2.19
N LEU A 11 -14.91 -18.69 -2.45
CA LEU A 11 -15.15 -17.65 -1.44
C LEU A 11 -15.95 -18.20 -0.25
N LYS A 12 -17.02 -18.97 -0.54
CA LYS A 12 -17.83 -19.63 0.50
C LYS A 12 -17.00 -20.63 1.32
N PHE A 13 -16.17 -21.44 0.65
CA PHE A 13 -15.32 -22.44 1.31
C PHE A 13 -14.41 -21.81 2.37
N TRP A 14 -13.76 -20.69 2.04
CA TRP A 14 -12.89 -20.00 2.98
C TRP A 14 -13.66 -19.22 4.05
N ALA A 15 -14.76 -18.57 3.69
CA ALA A 15 -15.59 -17.84 4.64
C ALA A 15 -16.23 -18.78 5.69
N ASP A 16 -16.64 -20.00 5.29
CA ASP A 16 -17.14 -21.03 6.21
C ASP A 16 -16.06 -21.55 7.18
N ARG A 17 -14.77 -21.33 6.87
CA ARG A 17 -13.61 -21.70 7.71
C ARG A 17 -13.10 -20.54 8.57
N GLY A 18 -13.84 -19.44 8.62
CA GLY A 18 -13.50 -18.31 9.49
C GLY A 18 -12.67 -17.22 8.82
N VAL A 19 -12.52 -17.22 7.49
CA VAL A 19 -11.93 -16.10 6.78
C VAL A 19 -12.92 -14.94 6.75
N ASP A 20 -12.55 -13.80 7.35
CA ASP A 20 -13.41 -12.63 7.47
C ASP A 20 -13.28 -11.66 6.31
N ALA A 21 -12.11 -11.63 5.64
CA ALA A 21 -11.83 -10.69 4.57
C ALA A 21 -10.99 -11.31 3.45
N PHE A 22 -11.12 -10.75 2.24
CA PHE A 22 -10.40 -11.19 1.05
C PHE A 22 -9.71 -10.00 0.36
N ARG A 23 -8.43 -10.15 -0.02
CA ARG A 23 -7.79 -9.27 -1.00
C ARG A 23 -8.07 -9.82 -2.40
N ILE A 24 -8.59 -8.99 -3.26
CA ILE A 24 -8.86 -9.34 -4.67
C ILE A 24 -7.73 -8.76 -5.51
N ASP A 25 -6.83 -9.64 -5.91
CA ASP A 25 -5.70 -9.33 -6.76
C ASP A 25 -6.17 -8.91 -8.16
N VAL A 26 -5.53 -7.89 -8.74
CA VAL A 26 -5.82 -7.36 -10.08
C VAL A 26 -7.34 -7.23 -10.32
N ALA A 27 -8.06 -6.73 -9.33
CA ALA A 27 -9.52 -6.70 -9.29
C ALA A 27 -10.15 -6.03 -10.53
N HIS A 28 -9.46 -5.09 -11.16
CA HIS A 28 -9.92 -4.39 -12.35
C HIS A 28 -9.86 -5.22 -13.63
N ALA A 29 -9.21 -6.39 -13.63
CA ALA A 29 -8.92 -7.16 -14.83
C ALA A 29 -9.69 -8.50 -14.97
N LEU A 30 -10.67 -8.79 -14.10
CA LEU A 30 -11.41 -10.05 -14.17
C LEU A 30 -12.36 -10.15 -15.37
N LYS A 31 -12.68 -9.06 -16.05
CA LYS A 31 -13.55 -9.02 -17.22
C LYS A 31 -12.85 -8.38 -18.40
N LYS A 32 -12.86 -9.08 -19.55
CA LYS A 32 -12.30 -8.62 -20.83
C LYS A 32 -13.41 -8.34 -21.83
N ASP A 33 -13.11 -7.53 -22.82
CA ASP A 33 -13.93 -7.40 -24.02
C ASP A 33 -13.55 -8.51 -25.00
N LEU A 34 -14.45 -9.45 -25.17
CA LEU A 34 -14.29 -10.59 -26.09
C LEU A 34 -15.23 -10.46 -27.31
N SER A 35 -15.68 -9.25 -27.65
CA SER A 35 -16.49 -9.01 -28.85
C SER A 35 -15.64 -9.20 -30.13
N GLU A 36 -16.27 -9.79 -31.15
CA GLU A 36 -15.62 -9.96 -32.44
C GLU A 36 -15.73 -8.68 -33.30
N PRO A 37 -14.68 -8.37 -34.11
CA PRO A 37 -13.38 -9.06 -34.13
C PRO A 37 -12.57 -8.76 -32.85
N LEU A 38 -11.84 -9.76 -32.35
CA LEU A 38 -10.94 -9.57 -31.22
C LEU A 38 -9.95 -8.46 -31.54
N ARG A 39 -9.83 -7.50 -30.64
CA ARG A 39 -8.95 -6.34 -30.80
C ARG A 39 -7.56 -6.62 -30.27
N ASN A 40 -6.55 -6.37 -31.09
CA ASN A 40 -5.17 -6.29 -30.64
C ASN A 40 -4.94 -4.93 -29.97
N LEU A 41 -4.11 -4.90 -28.92
CA LEU A 41 -3.55 -3.66 -28.40
C LEU A 41 -2.24 -3.41 -29.16
N ASP A 42 -2.24 -2.44 -30.07
CA ASP A 42 -1.05 -2.03 -30.83
C ASP A 42 0.00 -1.38 -29.91
N VAL A 43 -0.47 -0.81 -28.80
CA VAL A 43 0.35 -0.32 -27.72
C VAL A 43 -0.09 -1.05 -26.46
N PHE A 44 0.85 -1.67 -25.77
CA PHE A 44 0.60 -2.28 -24.46
C PHE A 44 0.32 -1.16 -23.44
N GLU A 45 -0.94 -0.74 -23.37
CA GLU A 45 -1.39 0.21 -22.34
C GLU A 45 -1.37 -0.41 -20.94
N GLY A 46 -0.90 -1.65 -20.83
CA GLY A 46 -0.91 -2.43 -19.61
C GLY A 46 -2.31 -2.75 -19.12
N LEU A 47 -2.38 -3.39 -17.96
CA LEU A 47 -3.65 -3.63 -17.26
C LEU A 47 -4.24 -2.35 -16.65
N GLU A 48 -3.49 -1.27 -16.66
CA GLU A 48 -3.85 -0.04 -15.98
C GLU A 48 -4.93 0.77 -16.69
N GLN A 49 -5.06 0.69 -18.01
CA GLN A 49 -6.09 1.37 -18.84
C GLN A 49 -6.89 2.49 -18.11
N ARG A 50 -6.18 3.33 -17.34
CA ARG A 50 -6.77 4.32 -16.42
C ARG A 50 -7.72 5.30 -17.11
N GLY A 51 -7.51 5.51 -18.42
CA GLY A 51 -8.36 6.35 -19.24
C GLY A 51 -9.66 5.70 -19.74
N ALA A 52 -9.82 4.39 -19.57
CA ALA A 52 -10.89 3.61 -20.19
C ALA A 52 -12.28 3.84 -19.59
N LYS A 53 -12.38 4.37 -18.36
CA LYS A 53 -13.63 4.78 -17.67
C LYS A 53 -14.79 3.79 -17.82
N GLY A 54 -14.53 2.50 -17.59
CA GLY A 54 -15.56 1.44 -17.64
C GLY A 54 -15.66 0.71 -18.99
N LYS A 55 -14.88 1.05 -19.98
CA LYS A 55 -14.91 0.48 -21.34
C LYS A 55 -13.57 -0.12 -21.78
N GLY A 56 -12.67 -0.39 -20.86
CA GLY A 56 -11.36 -0.97 -21.17
C GLY A 56 -11.46 -2.31 -21.90
N ILE A 57 -10.52 -2.58 -22.81
CA ILE A 57 -10.49 -3.86 -23.52
C ILE A 57 -10.10 -4.98 -22.57
N LEU A 58 -9.05 -4.80 -21.78
CA LEU A 58 -8.51 -5.80 -20.88
C LEU A 58 -8.91 -5.60 -19.41
N ALA A 59 -9.27 -4.37 -19.02
CA ALA A 59 -9.49 -4.01 -17.63
C ALA A 59 -10.55 -2.91 -17.45
N ASP A 60 -10.97 -2.69 -16.21
CA ASP A 60 -11.89 -1.63 -15.77
C ASP A 60 -13.20 -1.55 -16.58
N ARG A 61 -13.84 -2.69 -16.77
CA ARG A 61 -15.15 -2.78 -17.43
C ARG A 61 -16.30 -2.67 -16.44
N ASP A 62 -17.37 -1.97 -16.83
CA ASP A 62 -18.56 -1.82 -15.98
C ASP A 62 -19.28 -3.15 -15.69
N GLU A 63 -19.19 -4.12 -16.60
CA GLU A 63 -19.75 -5.46 -16.39
C GLU A 63 -19.12 -6.21 -15.21
N LEU A 64 -17.90 -5.81 -14.80
CA LEU A 64 -17.20 -6.37 -13.65
C LEU A 64 -18.00 -6.24 -12.36
N PHE A 65 -18.69 -5.11 -12.18
CA PHE A 65 -19.46 -4.85 -10.96
C PHE A 65 -20.67 -5.78 -10.78
N LYS A 66 -21.11 -6.48 -11.82
CA LYS A 66 -22.11 -7.54 -11.67
C LYS A 66 -21.54 -8.72 -10.87
N ILE A 67 -20.28 -9.08 -11.13
CA ILE A 67 -19.56 -10.15 -10.41
C ILE A 67 -19.43 -9.76 -8.93
N TYR A 68 -18.96 -8.55 -8.65
CA TYR A 68 -18.74 -8.08 -7.28
C TYR A 68 -20.05 -7.93 -6.49
N LYS A 69 -21.14 -7.58 -7.14
CA LYS A 69 -22.47 -7.57 -6.51
C LYS A 69 -22.93 -8.98 -6.10
N GLU A 70 -22.62 -10.01 -6.90
CA GLU A 70 -22.92 -11.40 -6.52
C GLU A 70 -22.04 -11.86 -5.35
N TRP A 71 -20.75 -11.50 -5.33
CA TRP A 71 -19.88 -11.77 -4.18
C TRP A 71 -20.37 -11.05 -2.93
N ARG A 72 -20.82 -9.80 -3.04
CA ARG A 72 -21.40 -9.05 -1.91
C ARG A 72 -22.65 -9.73 -1.36
N LYS A 73 -23.51 -10.30 -2.20
CA LYS A 73 -24.67 -11.09 -1.73
C LYS A 73 -24.21 -12.26 -0.86
N LEU A 74 -23.19 -12.99 -1.30
CA LEU A 74 -22.62 -14.08 -0.52
C LEU A 74 -22.04 -13.55 0.81
N PHE A 75 -21.23 -12.51 0.78
CA PHE A 75 -20.61 -11.96 1.99
C PHE A 75 -21.63 -11.49 3.03
N ASN A 76 -22.76 -10.97 2.59
CA ASN A 76 -23.83 -10.51 3.46
C ASN A 76 -24.63 -11.66 4.11
N THR A 77 -24.38 -12.92 3.75
CA THR A 77 -25.00 -14.08 4.43
C THR A 77 -24.31 -14.45 5.74
N TYR A 78 -23.18 -13.84 6.05
CA TYR A 78 -22.40 -14.04 7.28
C TYR A 78 -22.70 -12.95 8.31
N ASP A 79 -22.50 -13.25 9.58
CA ASP A 79 -22.60 -12.31 10.71
C ASP A 79 -21.29 -12.36 11.54
N PRO A 80 -20.49 -11.29 11.58
CA PRO A 80 -20.62 -10.07 10.76
C PRO A 80 -20.40 -10.36 9.25
N PRO A 81 -20.94 -9.51 8.36
CA PRO A 81 -20.74 -9.64 6.92
C PRO A 81 -19.26 -9.67 6.55
N ARG A 82 -18.88 -10.56 5.62
CA ARG A 82 -17.50 -10.59 5.11
C ARG A 82 -17.22 -9.38 4.24
N VAL A 83 -15.94 -9.01 4.14
CA VAL A 83 -15.49 -7.86 3.36
C VAL A 83 -14.43 -8.25 2.33
N ALA A 84 -14.17 -7.39 1.38
CA ALA A 84 -13.04 -7.54 0.48
C ALA A 84 -12.40 -6.18 0.18
N VAL A 85 -11.10 -6.20 -0.08
CA VAL A 85 -10.35 -5.05 -0.59
C VAL A 85 -9.89 -5.33 -2.00
N ALA A 86 -10.19 -4.41 -2.91
CA ALA A 86 -9.74 -4.49 -4.30
C ALA A 86 -8.31 -3.94 -4.43
N GLU A 87 -7.46 -4.66 -5.15
CA GLU A 87 -6.30 -4.06 -5.79
C GLU A 87 -6.68 -3.66 -7.21
N ALA A 88 -6.80 -2.35 -7.46
CA ALA A 88 -7.27 -1.86 -8.75
C ALA A 88 -6.49 -0.62 -9.20
N PHE A 89 -5.78 -0.75 -10.32
CA PHE A 89 -5.07 0.34 -10.98
C PHE A 89 -6.01 1.00 -11.99
N VAL A 90 -6.88 1.86 -11.50
CA VAL A 90 -7.93 2.53 -12.29
C VAL A 90 -7.88 4.04 -12.07
N HIS A 91 -8.63 4.79 -12.89
CA HIS A 91 -8.77 6.22 -12.67
C HIS A 91 -9.34 6.51 -11.27
N PRO A 92 -8.85 7.50 -10.52
CA PRO A 92 -9.29 7.78 -9.14
C PRO A 92 -10.80 7.85 -8.96
N GLU A 93 -11.53 8.44 -9.93
CA GLU A 93 -13.00 8.51 -9.91
C GLU A 93 -13.71 7.15 -9.92
N ARG A 94 -12.99 6.08 -10.27
CA ARG A 94 -13.54 4.74 -10.33
C ARG A 94 -13.28 3.90 -9.06
N LEU A 95 -12.29 4.28 -8.26
CA LEU A 95 -11.98 3.60 -6.99
C LEU A 95 -13.23 3.42 -6.09
N PRO A 96 -14.09 4.43 -5.92
CA PRO A 96 -15.30 4.30 -5.11
C PRO A 96 -16.28 3.23 -5.60
N LEU A 97 -16.27 2.88 -6.88
CA LEU A 97 -17.13 1.82 -7.42
C LEU A 97 -16.72 0.44 -6.89
N TYR A 98 -15.42 0.21 -6.70
CA TYR A 98 -14.87 -0.99 -6.06
C TYR A 98 -15.07 -0.95 -4.54
N ALA A 99 -14.85 0.21 -3.91
CA ALA A 99 -14.98 0.43 -2.47
C ALA A 99 -16.44 0.55 -1.98
N SER A 100 -17.41 0.51 -2.88
CA SER A 100 -18.83 0.61 -2.53
C SER A 100 -19.28 -0.53 -1.61
N THR A 101 -20.15 -0.22 -0.65
CA THR A 101 -20.84 -1.24 0.18
C THR A 101 -21.70 -2.22 -0.63
N LYS A 102 -22.00 -1.90 -1.90
CA LYS A 102 -22.72 -2.76 -2.85
C LYS A 102 -21.81 -3.69 -3.64
N THR A 103 -20.49 -3.54 -3.51
CA THR A 103 -19.47 -4.32 -4.20
C THR A 103 -18.47 -4.92 -3.20
N LEU A 104 -17.18 -4.62 -3.27
CA LEU A 104 -16.17 -5.25 -2.41
C LEU A 104 -16.11 -4.63 -1.00
N GLY A 105 -16.38 -3.34 -0.88
CA GLY A 105 -16.39 -2.62 0.39
C GLY A 105 -15.15 -1.76 0.60
N GLN A 106 -14.00 -2.16 0.06
CA GLN A 106 -12.74 -1.40 0.10
C GLN A 106 -12.01 -1.51 -1.24
N CYS A 107 -11.18 -0.51 -1.52
CA CYS A 107 -10.26 -0.52 -2.66
C CYS A 107 -9.01 0.24 -2.25
N PHE A 108 -7.84 -0.33 -2.46
CA PHE A 108 -6.57 0.37 -2.20
C PHE A 108 -6.49 1.67 -2.98
N ASP A 109 -6.17 2.74 -2.29
CA ASP A 109 -5.77 4.00 -2.89
C ASP A 109 -4.24 4.12 -2.86
N PHE A 110 -3.62 3.93 -4.01
CA PHE A 110 -2.17 3.90 -4.13
C PHE A 110 -1.55 5.30 -4.34
N ARG A 111 -2.33 6.38 -4.27
CA ARG A 111 -1.81 7.72 -4.54
C ARG A 111 -0.65 8.10 -3.63
N PHE A 112 -0.68 7.77 -2.33
CA PHE A 112 0.42 8.08 -1.41
C PHE A 112 1.70 7.29 -1.67
N ILE A 113 1.65 6.19 -2.42
CA ILE A 113 2.85 5.45 -2.80
C ILE A 113 3.80 6.30 -3.64
N ASP A 114 3.23 7.17 -4.51
CA ASP A 114 4.01 8.01 -5.41
C ASP A 114 3.91 9.51 -5.11
N THR A 115 3.11 9.91 -4.14
CA THR A 115 3.00 11.31 -3.72
C THR A 115 4.32 11.74 -3.05
N PRO A 116 4.98 12.80 -3.53
CA PRO A 116 6.18 13.32 -2.88
C PRO A 116 5.88 13.75 -1.45
N PHE A 117 6.84 13.60 -0.54
CA PHE A 117 6.68 13.99 0.85
C PHE A 117 6.73 15.53 0.97
N GLU A 118 5.64 16.16 0.60
CA GLU A 118 5.45 17.61 0.57
C GLU A 118 4.05 17.97 1.07
N ALA A 119 3.92 19.02 1.88
CA ALA A 119 2.67 19.42 2.50
C ALA A 119 1.53 19.65 1.48
N GLY A 120 1.80 20.39 0.40
CA GLY A 120 0.81 20.66 -0.63
C GLY A 120 0.33 19.39 -1.34
N ALA A 121 1.26 18.48 -1.68
CA ALA A 121 0.97 17.23 -2.36
C ALA A 121 0.13 16.30 -1.47
N TYR A 122 0.49 16.16 -0.19
CA TYR A 122 -0.24 15.36 0.79
C TYR A 122 -1.64 15.90 1.04
N ARG A 123 -1.78 17.22 1.18
CA ARG A 123 -3.09 17.86 1.35
C ARG A 123 -4.02 17.60 0.16
N ASN A 124 -3.51 17.82 -1.06
CA ASN A 124 -4.30 17.63 -2.28
C ASN A 124 -4.73 16.16 -2.43
N ALA A 125 -3.78 15.23 -2.26
CA ALA A 125 -4.07 13.80 -2.32
C ALA A 125 -5.15 13.37 -1.31
N THR A 126 -5.05 13.87 -0.07
CA THR A 126 -6.03 13.60 0.98
C THR A 126 -7.40 14.17 0.64
N GLN A 127 -7.46 15.43 0.24
CA GLN A 127 -8.71 16.11 -0.03
C GLN A 127 -9.47 15.47 -1.18
N GLU A 128 -8.79 15.22 -2.30
CA GLU A 128 -9.36 14.54 -3.46
C GLU A 128 -9.93 13.16 -3.11
N ALA A 129 -9.20 12.37 -2.30
CA ALA A 129 -9.66 11.05 -1.92
C ALA A 129 -10.92 11.10 -1.05
N ILE A 130 -10.93 11.98 -0.05
CA ILE A 130 -12.07 12.14 0.85
C ILE A 130 -13.30 12.64 0.09
N GLU A 131 -13.16 13.66 -0.75
CA GLU A 131 -14.26 14.19 -1.57
C GLU A 131 -14.86 13.12 -2.49
N LEU A 132 -14.00 12.28 -3.11
CA LEU A 132 -14.47 11.17 -3.93
C LEU A 132 -15.20 10.11 -3.10
N ALA A 133 -14.70 9.78 -1.92
CA ALA A 133 -15.30 8.81 -1.02
C ALA A 133 -16.68 9.29 -0.53
N GLU A 134 -16.78 10.55 -0.06
CA GLU A 134 -18.02 11.18 0.40
C GLU A 134 -19.08 11.20 -0.71
N LYS A 135 -18.71 11.70 -1.90
CA LYS A 135 -19.59 11.76 -3.07
C LYS A 135 -20.21 10.40 -3.42
N ASN A 136 -19.46 9.34 -3.21
CA ASN A 136 -19.86 7.99 -3.60
C ASN A 136 -20.31 7.10 -2.43
N LYS A 137 -20.36 7.62 -1.21
CA LYS A 137 -20.71 6.89 0.02
C LYS A 137 -19.84 5.64 0.19
N SER A 138 -18.55 5.80 -0.02
CA SER A 138 -17.50 4.80 0.19
C SER A 138 -16.51 5.28 1.25
N THR A 139 -15.52 4.48 1.59
CA THR A 139 -14.45 4.82 2.52
C THR A 139 -13.10 4.87 1.79
N CYS A 140 -12.17 5.65 2.31
CA CYS A 140 -10.79 5.68 1.85
C CYS A 140 -10.00 4.47 2.40
N THR A 141 -9.00 4.04 1.65
CA THR A 141 -8.11 2.94 2.04
C THR A 141 -6.67 3.33 1.76
N TRP A 142 -5.98 3.78 2.80
CA TRP A 142 -4.63 4.37 2.72
C TRP A 142 -3.53 3.32 2.76
N THR A 143 -2.46 3.53 1.98
CA THR A 143 -1.25 2.71 2.02
C THR A 143 -0.04 3.51 1.55
N LEU A 144 1.14 3.28 2.16
CA LEU A 144 2.42 3.89 1.78
C LEU A 144 3.36 2.92 1.07
N SER A 145 3.26 1.64 1.37
CA SER A 145 4.06 0.57 0.78
C SER A 145 3.24 -0.69 0.55
N ASN A 146 3.75 -1.56 -0.28
CA ASN A 146 3.26 -2.92 -0.48
C ASN A 146 4.41 -3.82 -0.97
N HIS A 147 4.11 -5.08 -1.22
CA HIS A 147 5.08 -6.09 -1.68
C HIS A 147 5.51 -5.93 -3.15
N ASP A 148 5.02 -4.94 -3.86
CA ASP A 148 5.33 -4.66 -5.27
C ASP A 148 6.08 -3.34 -5.48
N GLN A 149 6.39 -2.63 -4.39
CA GLN A 149 7.01 -1.30 -4.45
C GLN A 149 8.20 -1.19 -3.50
N ILE A 150 9.17 -0.37 -3.88
CA ILE A 150 10.27 0.03 -2.99
C ILE A 150 9.68 0.59 -1.69
N ARG A 151 10.24 0.20 -0.56
CA ARG A 151 9.80 0.64 0.77
C ARG A 151 9.76 2.17 0.88
N HIS A 152 8.71 2.72 1.49
CA HIS A 152 8.52 4.17 1.55
C HIS A 152 9.64 4.90 2.30
N ALA A 153 10.22 4.32 3.37
CA ALA A 153 11.36 4.90 4.05
C ALA A 153 12.53 5.12 3.07
N THR A 154 12.82 4.17 2.19
CA THR A 154 13.84 4.34 1.15
C THR A 154 13.44 5.41 0.14
N LYS A 155 12.20 5.41 -0.33
CA LYS A 155 11.74 6.44 -1.28
C LYS A 155 11.85 7.85 -0.72
N MET A 156 11.58 8.02 0.56
CA MET A 156 11.61 9.32 1.25
C MET A 156 13.03 9.76 1.69
N GLY A 157 13.99 8.84 1.68
CA GLY A 157 15.42 9.14 1.90
C GLY A 157 16.21 9.35 0.63
N LEU A 158 15.63 9.09 -0.55
CA LEU A 158 16.23 9.38 -1.84
C LEU A 158 15.84 10.78 -2.32
N ASN A 159 16.77 11.44 -3.01
CA ASN A 159 16.41 12.67 -3.72
C ASN A 159 15.27 12.38 -4.71
N PRO A 160 14.17 13.16 -4.71
CA PRO A 160 13.01 12.92 -5.58
C PRO A 160 13.32 12.86 -7.09
N ALA A 161 14.42 13.49 -7.54
CA ALA A 161 14.84 13.46 -8.94
C ALA A 161 15.53 12.14 -9.35
N VAL A 162 15.84 11.24 -8.41
CA VAL A 162 16.52 9.98 -8.71
C VAL A 162 15.56 9.00 -9.38
N ASN A 163 15.99 8.47 -10.52
CA ASN A 163 15.30 7.34 -11.14
C ASN A 163 15.48 6.10 -10.26
N ARG A 164 14.43 5.68 -9.58
CA ARG A 164 14.46 4.57 -8.60
C ARG A 164 14.81 3.24 -9.24
N ARG A 165 14.41 2.99 -10.49
CA ARG A 165 14.76 1.76 -11.22
C ARG A 165 16.26 1.69 -11.46
N ASP A 166 16.86 2.76 -11.98
CA ASP A 166 18.29 2.83 -12.25
C ASP A 166 19.10 2.74 -10.95
N TRP A 167 18.59 3.35 -9.88
CA TRP A 167 19.16 3.24 -8.56
C TRP A 167 19.15 1.78 -8.04
N MET A 168 18.06 1.07 -8.18
CA MET A 168 17.98 -0.37 -7.84
C MET A 168 18.95 -1.21 -8.68
N LEU A 169 19.02 -0.95 -9.99
CA LEU A 169 19.94 -1.65 -10.90
C LEU A 169 21.42 -1.41 -10.55
N SER A 170 21.74 -0.25 -9.97
CA SER A 170 23.08 0.05 -9.48
C SER A 170 23.40 -0.55 -8.10
N ASN A 171 22.55 -1.41 -7.54
CA ASN A 171 22.62 -1.90 -6.16
C ASN A 171 22.61 -0.76 -5.11
N GLY A 172 21.89 0.32 -5.38
CA GLY A 172 21.78 1.46 -4.48
C GLY A 172 23.00 2.41 -4.49
N THR A 173 23.93 2.23 -5.41
CA THR A 173 25.22 2.97 -5.39
C THR A 173 25.24 4.24 -6.26
N SER A 174 24.33 4.41 -7.21
CA SER A 174 24.34 5.55 -8.13
C SER A 174 24.04 6.89 -7.45
N HIS A 175 23.34 6.89 -6.33
CA HIS A 175 23.02 8.07 -5.52
C HIS A 175 23.00 7.70 -4.04
N PRO A 176 23.41 8.62 -3.14
CA PRO A 176 23.36 8.38 -1.71
C PRO A 176 21.90 8.27 -1.22
N LEU A 177 21.67 7.35 -0.29
CA LEU A 177 20.43 7.22 0.46
C LEU A 177 20.63 7.81 1.86
N ASP A 178 19.86 8.81 2.23
CA ASP A 178 19.78 9.29 3.59
C ASP A 178 18.75 8.44 4.37
N MET A 179 19.25 7.39 5.03
CA MET A 179 18.40 6.45 5.76
C MET A 179 17.73 7.10 6.98
N GLU A 180 18.40 8.02 7.66
CA GLU A 180 17.85 8.70 8.84
C GLU A 180 16.66 9.60 8.45
N SER A 181 16.88 10.51 7.50
CA SER A 181 15.78 11.32 6.98
C SER A 181 14.66 10.48 6.37
N GLY A 182 15.00 9.41 5.67
CA GLY A 182 14.03 8.48 5.09
C GLY A 182 13.15 7.80 6.13
N THR A 183 13.74 7.33 7.23
CA THR A 183 13.00 6.75 8.36
C THR A 183 12.10 7.79 9.03
N ASN A 184 12.63 8.99 9.32
CA ASN A 184 11.87 10.05 9.97
C ASN A 184 10.70 10.54 9.11
N ASN A 185 10.92 10.77 7.82
CA ASN A 185 9.87 11.15 6.89
C ASN A 185 8.82 10.02 6.73
N GLY A 186 9.29 8.76 6.69
CA GLY A 186 8.42 7.59 6.64
C GLY A 186 7.51 7.48 7.87
N LEU A 187 8.06 7.70 9.07
CA LEU A 187 7.30 7.75 10.31
C LEU A 187 6.27 8.89 10.31
N ALA A 188 6.68 10.10 9.90
CA ALA A 188 5.77 11.22 9.79
C ALA A 188 4.61 10.95 8.82
N ALA A 189 4.91 10.36 7.65
CA ALA A 189 3.89 9.94 6.68
C ALA A 189 2.95 8.88 7.25
N THR A 190 3.48 7.90 8.00
CA THR A 190 2.67 6.88 8.66
C THR A 190 1.74 7.47 9.71
N LEU A 191 2.24 8.33 10.59
CA LEU A 191 1.41 9.01 11.59
C LEU A 191 0.32 9.85 10.94
N TYR A 192 0.65 10.52 9.82
CA TYR A 192 -0.32 11.27 9.03
C TYR A 192 -1.45 10.37 8.51
N ILE A 193 -1.14 9.26 7.80
CA ILE A 193 -2.19 8.40 7.25
C ILE A 193 -2.97 7.65 8.33
N LEU A 194 -2.34 7.32 9.47
CA LEU A 194 -3.02 6.72 10.63
C LEU A 194 -4.00 7.69 11.29
N ALA A 195 -3.77 8.99 11.21
CA ALA A 195 -4.70 10.00 11.72
C ALA A 195 -5.86 10.28 10.76
N LEU A 196 -5.77 9.92 9.47
CA LEU A 196 -6.83 10.12 8.49
C LEU A 196 -8.05 9.20 8.74
N PRO A 197 -9.26 9.61 8.30
CA PRO A 197 -10.43 8.74 8.29
C PRO A 197 -10.28 7.60 7.28
N GLY A 198 -11.03 6.52 7.48
CA GLY A 198 -10.99 5.35 6.61
C GLY A 198 -10.07 4.24 7.13
N SER A 199 -9.73 3.30 6.26
CA SER A 199 -8.86 2.15 6.58
C SER A 199 -7.41 2.45 6.21
N THR A 200 -6.47 1.90 6.99
CA THR A 200 -5.04 1.97 6.68
C THR A 200 -4.48 0.55 6.59
N TYR A 201 -3.75 0.30 5.52
CA TYR A 201 -3.01 -0.94 5.33
C TYR A 201 -1.52 -0.65 5.43
N MET A 202 -0.85 -1.45 6.24
CA MET A 202 0.60 -1.36 6.46
C MET A 202 1.29 -2.59 5.88
N TYR A 203 2.43 -2.37 5.25
CA TYR A 203 3.24 -3.46 4.76
C TYR A 203 4.24 -3.89 5.83
N GLN A 204 4.37 -5.19 6.03
CA GLN A 204 5.30 -5.77 7.02
C GLN A 204 6.72 -5.20 6.89
N GLY A 205 7.31 -4.82 8.04
CA GLY A 205 8.62 -4.18 8.13
C GLY A 205 8.59 -2.66 8.07
N GLU A 206 7.44 -2.02 7.76
CA GLU A 206 7.29 -0.58 7.93
C GLU A 206 7.44 -0.18 9.39
N GLU A 207 6.88 -0.99 10.28
CA GLU A 207 6.94 -0.81 11.73
C GLU A 207 8.35 -0.86 12.32
N LEU A 208 9.29 -1.44 11.56
CA LEU A 208 10.72 -1.45 11.89
C LEU A 208 11.51 -0.37 11.13
N GLY A 209 10.85 0.52 10.40
CA GLY A 209 11.51 1.51 9.56
C GLY A 209 12.44 0.90 8.50
N LEU A 210 12.19 -0.33 8.08
CA LEU A 210 13.08 -1.05 7.15
C LEU A 210 13.19 -0.33 5.81
N HIS A 211 14.42 -0.23 5.35
CA HIS A 211 14.77 0.22 4.00
C HIS A 211 14.79 -0.93 2.99
N GLU A 212 14.82 -0.57 1.71
CA GLU A 212 14.92 -1.53 0.61
C GLU A 212 16.28 -2.22 0.62
N VAL A 213 16.29 -3.51 0.34
CA VAL A 213 17.53 -4.28 0.13
C VAL A 213 17.87 -4.21 -1.35
N THR A 214 18.94 -3.49 -1.68
CA THR A 214 19.30 -3.18 -3.07
C THR A 214 20.36 -4.09 -3.66
N ASP A 215 21.17 -4.74 -2.81
CA ASP A 215 22.38 -5.46 -3.16
C ASP A 215 22.23 -6.99 -3.21
N ILE A 216 20.98 -7.46 -3.45
CA ILE A 216 20.73 -8.88 -3.65
C ILE A 216 21.54 -9.37 -4.86
N PRO A 217 22.42 -10.37 -4.68
CA PRO A 217 23.19 -10.93 -5.78
C PRO A 217 22.28 -11.49 -6.89
N GLU A 218 22.66 -11.33 -8.14
CA GLU A 218 21.85 -11.81 -9.28
C GLU A 218 21.46 -13.29 -9.16
N SER A 219 22.37 -14.12 -8.65
CA SER A 219 22.13 -15.56 -8.44
C SER A 219 21.08 -15.87 -7.36
N ALA A 220 20.74 -14.89 -6.51
CA ALA A 220 19.77 -15.04 -5.44
C ALA A 220 18.43 -14.36 -5.74
N ILE A 221 18.32 -13.62 -6.86
CA ILE A 221 17.06 -12.99 -7.28
C ILE A 221 16.04 -14.08 -7.64
N GLN A 222 14.87 -14.00 -7.06
CA GLN A 222 13.79 -14.97 -7.24
C GLN A 222 12.59 -14.39 -8.00
N ASP A 223 12.43 -13.05 -8.03
CA ASP A 223 11.32 -12.44 -8.77
C ASP A 223 11.49 -12.67 -10.28
N PRO A 224 10.55 -13.41 -10.92
CA PRO A 224 10.61 -13.67 -12.35
C PRO A 224 10.56 -12.40 -13.22
N GLN A 225 10.17 -11.26 -12.65
CA GLN A 225 10.15 -9.99 -13.36
C GLN A 225 11.53 -9.62 -13.89
N TYR A 226 12.59 -9.83 -13.08
CA TYR A 226 13.98 -9.54 -13.48
C TYR A 226 14.40 -10.26 -14.77
N LEU A 227 14.05 -11.54 -14.89
CA LEU A 227 14.38 -12.33 -16.10
C LEU A 227 13.45 -12.00 -17.27
N ARG A 228 12.15 -11.82 -17.01
CA ARG A 228 11.13 -11.54 -18.05
C ARG A 228 11.34 -10.20 -18.73
N ASN A 229 11.82 -9.20 -18.00
CA ASN A 229 12.08 -7.87 -18.52
C ASN A 229 13.52 -7.70 -19.05
N HIS A 230 14.26 -8.79 -19.28
CA HIS A 230 15.65 -8.75 -19.76
C HIS A 230 16.59 -7.94 -18.85
N LYS A 231 16.38 -8.01 -17.53
CA LYS A 231 17.21 -7.36 -16.50
C LYS A 231 17.18 -5.82 -16.52
N ILE A 232 16.15 -5.22 -17.10
CA ILE A 232 15.97 -3.75 -17.08
C ILE A 232 15.24 -3.24 -15.84
N ASP A 233 14.78 -4.14 -14.97
CA ASP A 233 14.16 -3.85 -13.69
C ASP A 233 14.54 -4.97 -12.72
N LYS A 234 15.04 -4.61 -11.54
CA LYS A 234 15.56 -5.58 -10.57
C LYS A 234 14.46 -6.43 -9.91
N GLY A 235 13.21 -6.08 -10.12
CA GLY A 235 12.07 -6.76 -9.50
C GLY A 235 11.82 -6.30 -8.06
N ARG A 236 11.11 -7.13 -7.32
CA ARG A 236 10.48 -6.79 -6.03
C ARG A 236 11.13 -7.47 -4.82
N ASP A 237 12.17 -8.25 -5.03
CA ASP A 237 12.78 -9.06 -3.96
C ASP A 237 13.30 -8.21 -2.79
N GLY A 238 13.78 -7.00 -3.07
CA GLY A 238 14.34 -6.11 -2.05
C GLY A 238 13.38 -5.74 -0.93
N CYS A 239 12.09 -5.57 -1.22
CA CYS A 239 11.08 -5.33 -0.21
C CYS A 239 10.52 -6.62 0.42
N ARG A 240 10.88 -7.80 -0.09
CA ARG A 240 10.35 -9.12 0.32
C ARG A 240 11.33 -9.94 1.16
N VAL A 241 12.51 -9.39 1.45
CA VAL A 241 13.51 -10.05 2.31
C VAL A 241 12.88 -10.35 3.68
N PRO A 242 13.05 -11.57 4.22
CA PRO A 242 12.50 -11.95 5.52
C PRO A 242 12.87 -10.99 6.65
N LEU A 243 11.91 -10.69 7.50
CA LEU A 243 12.06 -9.69 8.57
C LEU A 243 13.04 -10.12 9.65
N PRO A 244 13.81 -9.17 10.24
CA PRO A 244 14.68 -9.44 11.37
C PRO A 244 13.91 -9.44 12.70
N TRP A 245 13.94 -10.55 13.41
CA TRP A 245 13.35 -10.69 14.74
C TRP A 245 14.38 -10.53 15.87
N THR A 246 15.61 -11.03 15.65
CA THR A 246 16.71 -10.96 16.60
C THR A 246 17.88 -10.17 16.03
N LYS A 247 18.71 -9.59 16.93
CA LYS A 247 19.89 -8.81 16.54
C LYS A 247 20.93 -9.62 15.75
N SER A 248 20.97 -10.93 15.97
CA SER A 248 21.96 -11.83 15.36
C SER A 248 21.42 -13.26 15.29
N GLY A 249 22.20 -14.16 14.73
CA GLY A 249 21.84 -15.57 14.59
C GLY A 249 21.34 -15.92 13.19
N SER A 250 20.94 -17.16 13.01
CA SER A 250 20.47 -17.65 11.71
C SER A 250 19.24 -16.87 11.27
N SER A 251 19.29 -16.31 10.06
CA SER A 251 18.20 -15.55 9.45
C SER A 251 17.63 -14.45 10.36
N PHE A 252 18.44 -13.86 11.25
CA PHE A 252 18.01 -12.90 12.26
C PHE A 252 16.72 -13.35 12.99
N GLY A 253 16.64 -14.63 13.35
CA GLY A 253 15.50 -15.20 14.08
C GLY A 253 14.24 -15.45 13.26
N PHE A 254 14.26 -15.25 11.93
CA PHE A 254 13.11 -15.56 11.09
C PHE A 254 12.85 -17.07 11.01
N GLY A 255 13.91 -17.87 11.04
CA GLY A 255 13.82 -19.33 11.06
C GLY A 255 15.19 -19.99 11.25
N THR A 256 15.20 -21.31 11.43
CA THR A 256 16.42 -22.08 11.64
C THR A 256 17.08 -22.57 10.36
N GLY A 257 16.34 -22.60 9.25
CA GLY A 257 16.76 -23.13 7.96
C GLY A 257 17.44 -22.14 7.00
N GLY A 258 17.73 -20.93 7.46
CA GLY A 258 18.21 -19.84 6.60
C GLY A 258 17.08 -19.02 5.98
N SER A 259 17.46 -18.00 5.23
CA SER A 259 16.54 -17.08 4.54
C SER A 259 16.51 -17.38 3.05
N HIS A 260 15.32 -17.39 2.43
CA HIS A 260 15.17 -17.60 0.99
C HIS A 260 15.70 -16.45 0.13
N LEU A 261 15.77 -15.21 0.70
CA LEU A 261 16.46 -14.08 0.12
C LEU A 261 17.56 -13.62 1.09
N PRO A 262 18.73 -13.18 0.60
CA PRO A 262 19.82 -12.73 1.45
C PRO A 262 19.39 -11.55 2.34
N GLN A 263 19.63 -11.68 3.64
CA GLN A 263 19.41 -10.61 4.61
C GLN A 263 20.72 -9.85 4.81
N PRO A 264 20.71 -8.51 4.66
CA PRO A 264 21.91 -7.71 4.87
C PRO A 264 22.27 -7.62 6.35
N ASN A 265 23.55 -7.42 6.67
CA ASN A 265 24.05 -7.35 8.05
C ASN A 265 23.40 -6.24 8.89
N TRP A 266 22.98 -5.13 8.24
CA TRP A 266 22.34 -4.03 8.94
C TRP A 266 20.94 -4.36 9.48
N PHE A 267 20.30 -5.46 9.02
CA PHE A 267 19.00 -5.92 9.54
C PHE A 267 19.02 -6.14 11.05
N GLY A 268 20.15 -6.57 11.64
CA GLY A 268 20.24 -6.78 13.08
C GLY A 268 19.92 -5.55 13.92
N SER A 269 20.27 -4.34 13.44
CA SER A 269 19.95 -3.09 14.13
C SER A 269 18.48 -2.65 13.99
N TYR A 270 17.77 -3.18 13.02
CA TYR A 270 16.33 -2.96 12.78
C TYR A 270 15.48 -4.14 13.28
N SER A 271 16.05 -5.04 14.08
CA SER A 271 15.32 -6.21 14.57
C SER A 271 14.33 -5.83 15.67
N VAL A 272 13.25 -6.60 15.76
CA VAL A 272 12.25 -6.48 16.84
C VAL A 272 12.93 -6.47 18.21
N GLU A 273 13.91 -7.38 18.44
CA GLU A 273 14.67 -7.47 19.70
C GLU A 273 15.37 -6.17 20.09
N VAL A 274 15.91 -5.44 19.10
CA VAL A 274 16.59 -4.16 19.35
C VAL A 274 15.58 -3.07 19.59
N GLU A 275 14.58 -2.96 18.72
CA GLU A 275 13.61 -1.87 18.76
C GLU A 275 12.65 -1.93 19.95
N GLU A 276 12.34 -3.11 20.47
CA GLU A 276 11.52 -3.26 21.69
C GLU A 276 12.18 -2.65 22.94
N LYS A 277 13.48 -2.43 22.92
CA LYS A 277 14.25 -1.84 24.03
C LYS A 277 14.35 -0.32 23.95
N ASP A 278 13.92 0.28 22.84
CA ASP A 278 13.96 1.71 22.59
C ASP A 278 12.55 2.29 22.46
N ALA A 279 12.18 3.14 23.41
CA ALA A 279 10.88 3.81 23.43
C ALA A 279 10.69 4.81 22.25
N HIS A 280 11.74 5.18 21.56
CA HIS A 280 11.74 6.08 20.40
C HIS A 280 11.90 5.35 19.07
N SER A 281 11.98 4.02 19.09
CA SER A 281 12.08 3.22 17.87
C SER A 281 10.84 3.34 16.98
N PRO A 282 10.98 3.10 15.67
CA PRO A 282 9.83 2.95 14.77
C PRO A 282 8.75 2.02 15.32
N LEU A 283 9.13 0.85 15.83
CA LEU A 283 8.19 -0.14 16.41
C LEU A 283 7.38 0.42 17.57
N ALA A 284 8.04 1.13 18.50
CA ALA A 284 7.37 1.75 19.66
C ALA A 284 6.39 2.85 19.20
N ILE A 285 6.80 3.67 18.23
CA ILE A 285 5.96 4.73 17.64
C ILE A 285 4.74 4.13 16.95
N TYR A 286 4.90 3.08 16.13
CA TYR A 286 3.79 2.40 15.45
C TYR A 286 2.80 1.80 16.44
N ARG A 287 3.28 1.10 17.48
CA ARG A 287 2.43 0.55 18.54
C ARG A 287 1.59 1.64 19.20
N ARG A 288 2.23 2.74 19.58
CA ARG A 288 1.53 3.86 20.24
C ARG A 288 0.52 4.53 19.30
N ALA A 289 0.88 4.73 18.04
CA ALA A 289 -0.02 5.31 17.03
C ALA A 289 -1.26 4.43 16.79
N LEU A 290 -1.08 3.11 16.74
CA LEU A 290 -2.18 2.16 16.56
C LEU A 290 -3.12 2.10 17.79
N GLU A 291 -2.57 2.21 19.00
CA GLU A 291 -3.38 2.35 20.23
C GLU A 291 -4.24 3.62 20.16
N LEU A 292 -3.61 4.78 19.90
CA LEU A 292 -4.30 6.05 19.75
C LEU A 292 -5.36 6.00 18.64
N ARG A 293 -5.06 5.36 17.51
CA ARG A 293 -6.00 5.23 16.42
C ARG A 293 -7.29 4.50 16.84
N LYS A 294 -7.24 3.53 17.75
CA LYS A 294 -8.45 2.86 18.27
C LYS A 294 -9.38 3.85 18.99
N GLU A 295 -8.80 4.81 19.70
CA GLU A 295 -9.54 5.88 20.38
C GLU A 295 -10.10 6.91 19.39
N LEU A 296 -9.41 7.09 18.25
CA LEU A 296 -9.81 8.00 17.16
C LEU A 296 -10.95 7.48 16.28
N GLN A 297 -11.40 6.24 16.47
CA GLN A 297 -12.51 5.65 15.72
C GLN A 297 -13.78 6.48 15.92
N ALA A 298 -14.04 7.35 14.99
CA ALA A 298 -15.14 8.32 15.00
C ALA A 298 -15.70 8.45 13.58
N LYS A 299 -16.57 9.43 13.36
CA LYS A 299 -17.04 9.80 12.03
C LYS A 299 -15.88 10.08 11.08
N GLU A 300 -16.01 9.71 9.83
CA GLU A 300 -14.99 9.90 8.79
C GLU A 300 -14.95 11.36 8.29
N GLU A 301 -14.71 12.29 9.21
CA GLU A 301 -14.66 13.73 8.95
C GLU A 301 -13.27 14.28 9.31
N ILE A 302 -12.78 15.26 8.56
CA ILE A 302 -11.61 16.07 8.89
C ILE A 302 -11.90 17.55 8.73
N LYS A 303 -11.23 18.36 9.53
CA LYS A 303 -11.25 19.81 9.40
C LYS A 303 -9.83 20.35 9.30
N TRP A 304 -9.54 21.01 8.18
CA TRP A 304 -8.25 21.65 7.98
C TRP A 304 -8.14 22.94 8.78
N HIS A 305 -6.95 23.18 9.34
CA HIS A 305 -6.60 24.42 10.02
C HIS A 305 -5.50 25.15 9.24
N LYS A 306 -5.53 26.49 9.33
CA LYS A 306 -4.45 27.31 8.79
C LYS A 306 -3.22 27.19 9.67
N THR A 307 -2.05 27.13 9.04
CA THR A 307 -0.74 27.17 9.66
C THR A 307 0.00 28.44 9.20
N SER A 308 0.93 28.92 9.98
CA SER A 308 1.80 30.04 9.61
C SER A 308 2.86 29.64 8.57
N ASP A 309 3.10 28.34 8.44
CA ASP A 309 4.08 27.74 7.55
C ASP A 309 3.43 26.82 6.55
N VAL A 310 3.66 27.04 5.27
CA VAL A 310 3.12 26.27 4.16
C VAL A 310 3.62 24.81 4.12
N SER A 311 4.74 24.52 4.79
CA SER A 311 5.32 23.18 4.90
C SER A 311 4.73 22.38 6.07
N VAL A 312 3.80 22.93 6.82
CA VAL A 312 3.14 22.26 7.94
C VAL A 312 1.66 22.07 7.63
N LEU A 313 1.21 20.85 7.73
CA LEU A 313 -0.22 20.52 7.68
C LEU A 313 -0.79 20.35 9.07
N HIS A 314 -1.99 20.90 9.26
CA HIS A 314 -2.75 20.71 10.49
C HIS A 314 -4.20 20.41 10.15
N PHE A 315 -4.68 19.27 10.61
CA PHE A 315 -6.10 18.94 10.58
C PHE A 315 -6.57 18.39 11.92
N SER A 316 -7.85 18.47 12.18
CA SER A 316 -8.49 17.83 13.32
C SER A 316 -9.56 16.84 12.88
N ARG A 317 -9.78 15.86 13.75
CA ARG A 317 -10.85 14.87 13.69
C ARG A 317 -11.91 15.19 14.75
N PRO A 318 -13.14 14.65 14.64
CA PRO A 318 -14.09 14.66 15.75
C PRO A 318 -13.44 14.15 17.05
N ASN A 319 -13.97 14.55 18.20
CA ASN A 319 -13.43 14.26 19.53
C ASN A 319 -12.16 15.03 19.93
N GLY A 320 -11.87 16.13 19.25
CA GLY A 320 -10.76 17.04 19.61
C GLY A 320 -9.36 16.53 19.24
N TRP A 321 -9.25 15.57 18.36
CA TRP A 321 -7.96 15.08 17.86
C TRP A 321 -7.37 16.03 16.83
N HIS A 322 -6.07 16.26 16.94
CA HIS A 322 -5.30 17.08 16.03
C HIS A 322 -4.11 16.28 15.47
N CYS A 323 -3.90 16.35 14.18
CA CYS A 323 -2.70 15.88 13.51
C CYS A 323 -1.94 17.08 12.95
N ILE A 324 -0.70 17.27 13.37
CA ILE A 324 0.20 18.29 12.87
C ILE A 324 1.42 17.57 12.28
N THR A 325 1.71 17.82 11.01
CA THR A 325 2.81 17.18 10.30
C THR A 325 3.70 18.24 9.68
N ASN A 326 4.97 18.21 10.03
CA ASN A 326 6.01 19.05 9.46
C ASN A 326 6.71 18.30 8.32
N PHE A 327 6.73 18.88 7.13
CA PHE A 327 7.35 18.31 5.92
C PHE A 327 8.75 18.86 5.64
N ARG A 328 9.40 19.46 6.63
CA ARG A 328 10.75 19.97 6.54
C ARG A 328 11.71 19.21 7.44
N ALA A 329 13.01 19.28 7.11
CA ALA A 329 14.06 18.75 7.99
C ALA A 329 14.28 19.58 9.28
N GLN A 330 13.79 20.83 9.33
CA GLN A 330 13.90 21.71 10.50
C GLN A 330 12.66 21.57 11.39
N GLU A 331 12.86 21.65 12.70
CA GLU A 331 11.77 21.67 13.67
C GLU A 331 10.80 22.86 13.41
N TYR A 332 9.54 22.66 13.77
CA TYR A 332 8.47 23.66 13.66
C TYR A 332 8.18 24.29 15.01
#